data_2d06ffd78670b5f90bb97f615032e410
#
_entry.id   2d06ffd78670b5f90bb97f615032e410
#
_cell.length_a   1.000
_cell.length_b   1.000
_cell.length_c   1.000
_cell.angle_alpha   90.00
_cell.angle_beta   90.00
_cell.angle_gamma   90.00
#
_symmetry.space_group_name_H-M   'P 1'
#
loop_
_entity.id
_entity.type
_entity.pdbx_description
1 polymer ?
#
loop_
_entity_poly.entity_id
_entity_poly.type
_entity_poly.pdbx_seq_one_letter_code
_entity_poly.pdbx_strand_id
1 'polypeptide(L)'
;MLVLIGWLSGFARAGQVTVSSRITNEVSNGFYINKGTDQGLRQGMIGSLQFDDGRILEFEVVQATRTLAMLRLAGTSEKQEGLIGKSVELVFEQDTRQEQDTDKKPPTKSSATADNDRFVPLLAPPQWTLGLPEARNIFHGHIGIRQTLRTEREFQRDYSVTHYSSSGSLDRIEGSDWSFEWSGDLAYRSGDAYSNHPDYQEPRLDLYTGLFQRPLADDGFLRLGRFLPRELPGIGYVDGVQGQIHRGEHLSLGAVAGFKPDRYDLAPSVDEPLLAGYATFEAGKRPGPYYSGTAGILGSLYEGQADRLALLFDQRAGFGPLFTLYSTAEVDFDIGGAQTRTGTNLTRLDVTAVSRPSSGLAFRAGLDHWERPDNRAERDLLLFEDDRFFDDGYWRYWVGSDQGLPWNLRLSEEVSFINSDTYDYDARWRLGLTRTGLFSWKDASMTATIYNLAVEGMDGYGGRLSAYLPLMKHKLFILPMAGFQMLDVEPQEQQFELTYLAMRVNGRLSPNWSLLGGFTYSYGDWVDSTLLDLGLRYRW
;
A
#
# COMPACT_ATOMS: atom_id res chain seq x y z
N MET A 1 43.27 -31.94 32.41
CA MET A 1 43.24 -33.32 32.96
C MET A 1 41.80 -33.59 33.39
N LEU A 2 41.18 -34.62 32.74
CA LEU A 2 39.91 -35.28 33.00
C LEU A 2 38.65 -34.43 32.82
N VAL A 3 37.89 -34.50 31.73
CA VAL A 3 37.19 -35.58 30.99
C VAL A 3 36.76 -36.73 31.92
N LEU A 4 35.44 -36.85 32.18
CA LEU A 4 34.69 -38.10 32.13
C LEU A 4 33.21 -37.85 32.46
N ILE A 5 32.31 -37.97 31.48
CA ILE A 5 31.29 -39.02 31.36
C ILE A 5 30.07 -38.81 32.26
N GLY A 6 29.00 -38.44 31.63
CA GLY A 6 27.64 -38.67 32.07
C GLY A 6 26.78 -39.11 30.88
N TRP A 7 27.06 -40.28 30.36
CA TRP A 7 26.11 -41.05 29.58
C TRP A 7 25.15 -41.70 30.52
N LEU A 8 23.89 -41.25 30.58
CA LEU A 8 22.81 -42.11 31.02
C LEU A 8 21.48 -41.69 30.36
N SER A 9 21.06 -42.59 29.49
CA SER A 9 19.65 -42.92 29.20
C SER A 9 18.78 -41.80 28.64
N GLY A 10 19.00 -41.49 27.37
CA GLY A 10 17.90 -41.08 26.53
C GLY A 10 17.07 -42.30 26.13
N PHE A 11 16.00 -42.58 26.83
CA PHE A 11 14.87 -43.29 26.23
C PHE A 11 14.27 -42.32 25.20
N ALA A 12 14.71 -42.38 23.94
CA ALA A 12 14.00 -41.80 22.85
C ALA A 12 12.60 -42.44 22.78
N ARG A 13 11.58 -41.71 23.21
CA ARG A 13 10.21 -42.03 22.89
C ARG A 13 10.10 -41.92 21.37
N ALA A 14 9.90 -43.06 20.70
CA ALA A 14 9.65 -43.08 19.28
C ALA A 14 8.39 -42.26 19.01
N GLY A 15 8.55 -41.15 18.22
CA GLY A 15 7.44 -40.29 17.79
C GLY A 15 7.45 -38.87 18.27
N GLN A 16 8.37 -38.46 19.12
CA GLN A 16 8.41 -37.08 19.62
C GLN A 16 9.24 -36.19 18.66
N VAL A 17 8.62 -35.14 18.11
CA VAL A 17 9.25 -34.20 17.19
C VAL A 17 9.43 -32.86 17.90
N THR A 18 10.64 -32.30 17.81
CA THR A 18 10.96 -30.96 18.31
C THR A 18 11.14 -30.02 17.14
N VAL A 19 10.41 -28.90 17.12
CA VAL A 19 10.46 -27.90 16.06
C VAL A 19 10.71 -26.51 16.67
N SER A 20 11.83 -25.89 16.30
CA SER A 20 12.08 -24.50 16.68
C SER A 20 11.19 -23.56 15.86
N SER A 21 10.56 -22.60 16.54
CA SER A 21 9.62 -21.66 15.98
C SER A 21 9.73 -20.28 16.62
N ARG A 22 9.05 -19.30 16.06
CA ARG A 22 8.94 -17.95 16.61
C ARG A 22 7.48 -17.54 16.70
N ILE A 23 7.11 -16.90 17.80
CA ILE A 23 5.78 -16.31 17.99
C ILE A 23 5.70 -15.07 17.12
N THR A 24 4.76 -15.05 16.17
CA THR A 24 4.62 -13.98 15.18
C THR A 24 3.54 -12.98 15.53
N ASN A 25 2.49 -13.43 16.21
CA ASN A 25 1.38 -12.57 16.63
C ASN A 25 0.69 -13.16 17.86
N GLU A 26 0.06 -12.28 18.66
CA GLU A 26 -0.63 -12.62 19.89
C GLU A 26 -2.11 -12.27 19.73
N VAL A 27 -2.99 -13.18 20.15
CA VAL A 27 -4.44 -13.02 20.10
C VAL A 27 -5.02 -13.29 21.49
N SER A 28 -6.27 -12.90 21.72
CA SER A 28 -6.90 -12.95 23.04
C SER A 28 -6.83 -14.32 23.75
N ASN A 29 -6.79 -15.42 22.99
CA ASN A 29 -6.83 -16.79 23.51
C ASN A 29 -5.67 -17.66 23.02
N GLY A 30 -4.55 -17.07 22.55
CA GLY A 30 -3.41 -17.83 22.06
C GLY A 30 -2.43 -17.00 21.25
N PHE A 31 -1.66 -17.63 20.39
CA PHE A 31 -0.69 -16.95 19.56
C PHE A 31 -0.42 -17.72 18.26
N TYR A 32 0.11 -17.00 17.28
CA TYR A 32 0.55 -17.57 16.01
C TYR A 32 2.04 -17.84 16.03
N ILE A 33 2.41 -18.95 15.43
CA ILE A 33 3.80 -19.34 15.19
C ILE A 33 4.05 -19.51 13.68
N ASN A 34 5.31 -19.28 13.27
CA ASN A 34 5.74 -19.39 11.87
C ASN A 34 6.02 -20.83 11.42
N LYS A 35 5.29 -21.80 11.94
CA LYS A 35 5.33 -23.21 11.59
C LYS A 35 3.91 -23.73 11.42
N GLY A 36 3.73 -24.70 10.51
CA GLY A 36 2.41 -25.20 10.15
C GLY A 36 2.43 -26.68 9.75
N THR A 37 1.54 -27.05 8.82
CA THR A 37 1.40 -28.45 8.39
C THR A 37 2.63 -28.99 7.68
N ASP A 38 3.45 -28.15 7.04
CA ASP A 38 4.73 -28.56 6.43
C ASP A 38 5.73 -29.09 7.47
N GLN A 39 5.54 -28.75 8.75
CA GLN A 39 6.33 -29.23 9.89
C GLN A 39 5.58 -30.25 10.74
N GLY A 40 4.48 -30.78 10.23
CA GLY A 40 3.71 -31.85 10.88
C GLY A 40 2.65 -31.39 11.88
N LEU A 41 2.44 -30.08 12.06
CA LEU A 41 1.40 -29.56 12.95
C LEU A 41 0.02 -29.74 12.31
N ARG A 42 -0.94 -30.30 13.08
CA ARG A 42 -2.32 -30.52 12.63
C ARG A 42 -3.30 -29.99 13.66
N GLN A 43 -4.46 -29.54 13.22
CA GLN A 43 -5.53 -29.10 14.11
C GLN A 43 -5.90 -30.18 15.12
N GLY A 44 -6.04 -29.80 16.38
CA GLY A 44 -6.34 -30.68 17.51
C GLY A 44 -5.12 -31.38 18.11
N MET A 45 -3.90 -31.15 17.58
CA MET A 45 -2.68 -31.66 18.23
C MET A 45 -2.40 -30.91 19.53
N ILE A 46 -1.97 -31.66 20.53
CA ILE A 46 -1.53 -31.17 21.82
C ILE A 46 -0.03 -31.36 21.93
N GLY A 47 0.66 -30.37 22.49
CA GLY A 47 2.10 -30.41 22.71
C GLY A 47 2.53 -29.46 23.82
N SER A 48 3.84 -29.32 23.98
CA SER A 48 4.44 -28.38 24.90
C SER A 48 5.33 -27.39 24.20
N LEU A 49 5.28 -26.12 24.67
CA LEU A 49 6.13 -25.00 24.26
C LEU A 49 7.19 -24.78 25.30
N GLN A 50 8.43 -24.86 24.91
CA GLN A 50 9.56 -24.54 25.75
C GLN A 50 10.14 -23.19 25.35
N PHE A 51 10.24 -22.27 26.31
CA PHE A 51 10.84 -20.95 26.12
C PHE A 51 12.32 -20.97 26.53
N ASP A 52 13.09 -20.05 25.99
CA ASP A 52 14.53 -19.89 26.32
C ASP A 52 14.79 -19.61 27.81
N ASP A 53 13.79 -19.12 28.54
CA ASP A 53 13.85 -18.86 29.99
C ASP A 53 13.50 -20.10 30.84
N GLY A 54 13.30 -21.26 30.20
CA GLY A 54 13.00 -22.54 30.87
C GLY A 54 11.52 -22.77 31.21
N ARG A 55 10.62 -21.85 30.87
CA ARG A 55 9.18 -22.06 31.05
C ARG A 55 8.66 -23.06 30.05
N ILE A 56 7.76 -23.94 30.49
CA ILE A 56 7.08 -24.90 29.62
C ILE A 56 5.57 -24.64 29.76
N LEU A 57 4.91 -24.46 28.62
CA LEU A 57 3.46 -24.28 28.54
C LEU A 57 2.86 -25.33 27.61
N GLU A 58 1.74 -25.93 28.01
CA GLU A 58 1.00 -26.83 27.13
C GLU A 58 0.17 -26.04 26.13
N PHE A 59 0.09 -26.54 24.89
CA PHE A 59 -0.70 -25.93 23.84
C PHE A 59 -1.56 -26.96 23.10
N GLU A 60 -2.63 -26.44 22.53
CA GLU A 60 -3.46 -27.12 21.53
C GLU A 60 -3.37 -26.36 20.20
N VAL A 61 -3.16 -27.07 19.10
CA VAL A 61 -3.22 -26.49 17.74
C VAL A 61 -4.69 -26.25 17.37
N VAL A 62 -5.12 -25.01 17.44
CA VAL A 62 -6.49 -24.63 17.06
C VAL A 62 -6.66 -24.65 15.54
N GLN A 63 -5.63 -24.21 14.82
CA GLN A 63 -5.62 -24.18 13.36
C GLN A 63 -4.17 -24.25 12.85
N ALA A 64 -3.96 -24.94 11.73
CA ALA A 64 -2.67 -24.97 11.04
C ALA A 64 -2.85 -24.82 9.53
N THR A 65 -2.07 -23.90 8.94
CA THR A 65 -1.85 -23.78 7.50
C THR A 65 -0.48 -24.36 7.15
N ARG A 66 -0.07 -24.31 5.88
CA ARG A 66 1.24 -24.86 5.47
C ARG A 66 2.41 -24.28 6.28
N THR A 67 2.38 -22.99 6.60
CA THR A 67 3.52 -22.25 7.18
C THR A 67 3.23 -21.57 8.51
N LEU A 68 1.98 -21.58 8.99
CA LEU A 68 1.55 -20.92 10.22
C LEU A 68 0.63 -21.85 11.00
N ALA A 69 0.73 -21.83 12.32
CA ALA A 69 -0.25 -22.46 13.21
C ALA A 69 -0.67 -21.49 14.32
N MET A 70 -1.95 -21.57 14.68
CA MET A 70 -2.52 -20.92 15.85
C MET A 70 -2.53 -21.93 17.00
N LEU A 71 -1.90 -21.56 18.08
CA LEU A 71 -1.81 -22.33 19.30
C LEU A 71 -2.64 -21.68 20.39
N ARG A 72 -3.44 -22.47 21.10
CA ARG A 72 -4.13 -22.09 22.34
C ARG A 72 -3.38 -22.66 23.53
N LEU A 73 -3.15 -21.86 24.56
CA LEU A 73 -2.54 -22.35 25.80
C LEU A 73 -3.57 -23.12 26.63
N ALA A 74 -3.19 -24.30 27.07
CA ALA A 74 -4.00 -25.10 27.98
C ALA A 74 -3.78 -24.60 29.43
N GLY A 75 -4.85 -24.23 30.15
CA GLY A 75 -4.81 -24.01 31.58
C GLY A 75 -4.49 -22.61 32.12
N THR A 76 -4.29 -21.60 31.29
CA THR A 76 -4.04 -20.22 31.75
C THR A 76 -5.12 -19.25 31.26
N SER A 77 -5.90 -18.72 32.23
CA SER A 77 -6.83 -17.59 31.97
C SER A 77 -6.14 -16.21 32.08
N GLU A 78 -4.85 -16.16 32.37
CA GLU A 78 -4.08 -14.90 32.42
C GLU A 78 -3.49 -14.57 31.08
N LYS A 79 -3.78 -13.35 30.62
CA LYS A 79 -3.23 -12.76 29.40
C LYS A 79 -1.72 -12.62 29.53
N GLN A 80 -0.96 -13.47 28.88
CA GLN A 80 0.50 -13.35 28.84
C GLN A 80 0.88 -12.30 27.80
N GLU A 81 1.24 -11.11 28.25
CA GLU A 81 1.69 -10.00 27.38
C GLU A 81 3.20 -10.12 27.09
N GLY A 82 3.60 -9.82 25.85
CA GLY A 82 5.00 -9.66 25.46
C GLY A 82 5.69 -10.92 24.94
N LEU A 83 4.97 -11.87 24.39
CA LEU A 83 5.53 -13.08 23.78
C LEU A 83 5.93 -12.91 22.31
N ILE A 84 5.47 -11.88 21.62
CA ILE A 84 5.76 -11.64 20.20
C ILE A 84 7.28 -11.52 19.97
N GLY A 85 7.77 -12.26 18.98
CA GLY A 85 9.18 -12.26 18.59
C GLY A 85 10.07 -13.23 19.38
N LYS A 86 9.56 -13.86 20.46
CA LYS A 86 10.31 -14.87 21.20
C LYS A 86 10.44 -16.16 20.40
N SER A 87 11.62 -16.77 20.50
CA SER A 87 11.86 -18.13 20.00
C SER A 87 11.31 -19.14 20.98
N VAL A 88 10.72 -20.19 20.47
CA VAL A 88 10.14 -21.29 21.26
C VAL A 88 10.43 -22.63 20.60
N GLU A 89 10.61 -23.66 21.39
CA GLU A 89 10.67 -25.03 20.92
C GLU A 89 9.33 -25.73 21.15
N LEU A 90 8.75 -26.26 20.06
CA LEU A 90 7.53 -27.05 20.12
C LEU A 90 7.91 -28.52 20.21
N VAL A 91 7.35 -29.21 21.19
CA VAL A 91 7.51 -30.65 21.36
C VAL A 91 6.13 -31.31 21.28
N PHE A 92 5.92 -32.15 20.27
CA PHE A 92 4.65 -32.87 20.05
C PHE A 92 4.89 -34.27 19.52
N GLU A 93 3.92 -35.15 19.70
CA GLU A 93 3.98 -36.52 19.18
C GLU A 93 3.45 -36.56 17.75
N GLN A 94 4.27 -37.04 16.82
CA GLN A 94 3.86 -37.24 15.43
C GLN A 94 3.45 -38.73 15.23
N ASP A 95 2.19 -38.93 14.90
CA ASP A 95 1.68 -40.27 14.62
C ASP A 95 2.15 -40.75 13.22
N THR A 96 3.15 -41.63 13.20
CA THR A 96 3.81 -42.14 12.00
C THR A 96 2.95 -43.16 11.24
N ARG A 97 1.67 -43.34 11.59
CA ARG A 97 0.81 -44.42 11.07
C ARG A 97 -0.22 -44.03 10.01
N GLN A 98 -0.05 -42.96 9.25
CA GLN A 98 -1.00 -42.63 8.15
C GLN A 98 -0.33 -42.20 6.85
N GLU A 99 0.52 -43.09 6.31
CA GLU A 99 0.76 -43.14 4.87
C GLU A 99 0.35 -44.54 4.33
N GLN A 100 -0.95 -44.83 4.34
CA GLN A 100 -1.60 -45.86 3.53
C GLN A 100 -3.07 -45.95 3.93
N ASP A 101 -3.92 -45.17 3.31
CA ASP A 101 -5.26 -45.58 2.87
C ASP A 101 -5.97 -44.48 2.08
N THR A 102 -5.71 -44.44 0.79
CA THR A 102 -6.61 -43.82 -0.17
C THR A 102 -7.59 -44.91 -0.58
N ASP A 103 -8.75 -44.94 0.04
CA ASP A 103 -10.03 -45.42 -0.48
C ASP A 103 -11.01 -45.68 0.67
N LYS A 104 -11.80 -44.72 1.06
CA LYS A 104 -13.13 -44.95 1.65
C LYS A 104 -14.01 -43.72 1.63
N LYS A 105 -15.15 -43.93 1.03
CA LYS A 105 -16.41 -43.19 0.92
C LYS A 105 -16.79 -42.34 2.13
N PRO A 106 -17.40 -41.14 1.95
CA PRO A 106 -17.74 -40.24 3.04
C PRO A 106 -18.89 -40.76 3.90
N PRO A 107 -18.85 -40.60 5.21
CA PRO A 107 -19.97 -40.89 6.10
C PRO A 107 -20.95 -39.70 6.19
N THR A 108 -22.17 -40.11 6.34
CA THR A 108 -23.44 -39.38 6.46
C THR A 108 -23.46 -38.31 7.59
N LYS A 109 -24.17 -37.24 7.32
CA LYS A 109 -24.44 -36.08 8.17
C LYS A 109 -24.84 -36.44 9.61
N SER A 110 -24.12 -35.89 10.57
CA SER A 110 -24.57 -35.70 11.95
C SER A 110 -24.79 -34.21 12.21
N SER A 111 -26.00 -33.87 12.60
CA SER A 111 -26.40 -32.54 13.01
C SER A 111 -25.77 -32.16 14.35
N ALA A 112 -24.87 -31.19 14.36
CA ALA A 112 -24.37 -30.56 15.58
C ALA A 112 -24.75 -29.08 15.57
N THR A 113 -25.35 -28.68 16.65
CA THR A 113 -25.81 -27.34 17.02
C THR A 113 -24.69 -26.30 16.89
N ALA A 114 -25.01 -25.21 16.21
CA ALA A 114 -24.09 -24.11 15.94
C ALA A 114 -23.75 -23.34 17.22
N ASP A 115 -22.48 -23.34 17.59
CA ASP A 115 -21.91 -22.39 18.51
C ASP A 115 -21.27 -21.27 17.67
N ASN A 116 -21.81 -20.06 17.76
CA ASN A 116 -21.63 -18.98 16.78
C ASN A 116 -20.45 -18.04 17.03
N ASP A 117 -19.49 -18.41 17.89
CA ASP A 117 -18.31 -17.56 18.16
C ASP A 117 -17.03 -18.10 17.50
N ARG A 118 -17.04 -18.18 16.17
CA ARG A 118 -15.80 -18.48 15.43
C ARG A 118 -15.10 -17.19 15.01
N PHE A 119 -14.02 -16.91 15.69
CA PHE A 119 -13.08 -15.85 15.34
C PHE A 119 -12.39 -16.20 13.99
N VAL A 120 -12.61 -15.40 12.97
CA VAL A 120 -11.90 -15.53 11.69
C VAL A 120 -10.69 -14.60 11.72
N PRO A 121 -9.45 -15.10 11.59
CA PRO A 121 -8.26 -14.26 11.57
C PRO A 121 -8.26 -13.32 10.37
N LEU A 122 -7.80 -12.09 10.56
CA LEU A 122 -7.68 -11.04 9.52
C LEU A 122 -6.77 -11.44 8.33
N LEU A 123 -5.93 -12.46 8.50
CA LEU A 123 -5.02 -13.01 7.49
C LEU A 123 -5.40 -14.43 7.07
N ALA A 124 -6.59 -14.91 7.43
CA ALA A 124 -7.06 -16.20 6.94
C ALA A 124 -7.21 -16.12 5.40
N PRO A 125 -6.86 -17.19 4.69
CA PRO A 125 -7.24 -17.31 3.30
C PRO A 125 -8.75 -17.13 3.16
N PRO A 126 -9.24 -16.64 2.02
CA PRO A 126 -10.67 -16.44 1.81
C PRO A 126 -11.47 -17.65 2.26
N GLN A 127 -12.60 -17.44 2.91
CA GLN A 127 -13.37 -18.49 3.60
C GLN A 127 -13.73 -19.71 2.71
N TRP A 128 -13.77 -19.53 1.39
CA TRP A 128 -14.00 -20.60 0.42
C TRP A 128 -12.92 -21.69 0.41
N THR A 129 -11.70 -21.40 0.87
CA THR A 129 -10.61 -22.39 0.97
C THR A 129 -10.62 -23.21 2.27
N LEU A 130 -11.46 -22.87 3.24
CA LEU A 130 -11.46 -23.45 4.57
C LEU A 130 -12.60 -24.45 4.84
N GLY A 131 -13.46 -24.75 3.86
CA GLY A 131 -14.61 -25.62 4.04
C GLY A 131 -15.62 -25.13 5.09
N LEU A 132 -15.57 -23.84 5.45
CA LEU A 132 -16.58 -23.22 6.32
C LEU A 132 -17.93 -23.19 5.60
N PRO A 133 -19.07 -23.20 6.36
CA PRO A 133 -20.39 -23.09 5.74
C PRO A 133 -20.41 -21.88 4.80
N GLU A 134 -20.99 -22.05 3.63
CA GLU A 134 -21.05 -21.02 2.59
C GLU A 134 -21.66 -19.73 3.14
N ALA A 135 -20.84 -18.81 3.61
CA ALA A 135 -21.27 -17.50 3.96
C ALA A 135 -21.69 -16.77 2.70
N ARG A 136 -22.90 -16.22 2.69
CA ARG A 136 -23.46 -15.44 1.59
C ARG A 136 -23.35 -13.96 1.92
N ASN A 137 -23.07 -13.14 0.92
CA ASN A 137 -23.10 -11.68 1.06
C ASN A 137 -22.23 -11.15 2.21
N ILE A 138 -20.91 -11.44 2.16
CA ILE A 138 -19.95 -10.92 3.13
C ILE A 138 -19.68 -9.45 2.77
N PHE A 139 -20.04 -8.55 3.67
CA PHE A 139 -20.00 -7.12 3.44
C PHE A 139 -18.90 -6.45 4.27
N HIS A 140 -18.00 -5.75 3.62
CA HIS A 140 -16.92 -4.98 4.27
C HIS A 140 -16.86 -3.59 3.66
N GLY A 141 -16.64 -2.58 4.50
CA GLY A 141 -16.48 -1.25 3.94
C GLY A 141 -16.40 -0.16 4.97
N HIS A 142 -16.40 1.06 4.46
CA HIS A 142 -16.50 2.26 5.28
C HIS A 142 -17.24 3.38 4.58
N ILE A 143 -17.83 4.24 5.38
CA ILE A 143 -18.27 5.58 4.98
C ILE A 143 -17.54 6.62 5.81
N GLY A 144 -17.32 7.79 5.23
CA GLY A 144 -16.66 8.89 5.90
C GLY A 144 -17.25 10.22 5.50
N ILE A 145 -17.17 11.17 6.41
CA ILE A 145 -17.40 12.59 6.13
C ILE A 145 -16.17 13.36 6.56
N ARG A 146 -15.74 14.28 5.74
CA ARG A 146 -14.62 15.19 6.04
C ARG A 146 -15.01 16.59 5.65
N GLN A 147 -14.82 17.53 6.57
CA GLN A 147 -15.00 18.96 6.36
C GLN A 147 -13.64 19.62 6.38
N THR A 148 -13.30 20.33 5.30
CA THR A 148 -12.12 21.19 5.20
C THR A 148 -12.59 22.62 5.15
N LEU A 149 -12.05 23.45 6.04
CA LEU A 149 -12.29 24.89 6.08
C LEU A 149 -10.95 25.59 5.87
N ARG A 150 -10.89 26.53 4.94
CA ARG A 150 -9.71 27.38 4.74
C ARG A 150 -10.14 28.83 4.79
N THR A 151 -9.41 29.59 5.59
CA THR A 151 -9.50 31.06 5.65
C THR A 151 -8.17 31.61 5.18
N GLU A 152 -8.19 32.46 4.18
CA GLU A 152 -7.01 33.11 3.60
C GLU A 152 -7.21 34.63 3.69
N ARG A 153 -6.46 35.27 4.59
CA ARG A 153 -6.67 36.67 4.91
C ARG A 153 -6.10 37.59 3.87
N GLU A 154 -4.98 37.25 3.26
CA GLU A 154 -4.29 38.09 2.30
C GLU A 154 -5.09 38.28 1.00
N PHE A 155 -5.64 37.21 0.44
CA PHE A 155 -6.45 37.26 -0.77
C PHE A 155 -7.95 37.29 -0.51
N GLN A 156 -8.38 37.32 0.77
CA GLN A 156 -9.78 37.27 1.19
C GLN A 156 -10.56 36.11 0.53
N ARG A 157 -9.94 34.95 0.43
CA ARG A 157 -10.50 33.76 -0.23
C ARG A 157 -10.80 32.68 0.79
N ASP A 158 -11.97 32.75 1.36
CA ASP A 158 -12.45 31.70 2.24
C ASP A 158 -13.15 30.61 1.44
N TYR A 159 -12.89 29.36 1.79
CA TYR A 159 -13.64 28.26 1.21
C TYR A 159 -13.85 27.12 2.19
N SER A 160 -14.89 26.34 1.91
CA SER A 160 -15.13 25.08 2.58
C SER A 160 -15.36 23.95 1.58
N VAL A 161 -14.87 22.78 1.93
CA VAL A 161 -15.10 21.56 1.13
C VAL A 161 -15.59 20.48 2.06
N THR A 162 -16.77 19.93 1.75
CA THR A 162 -17.29 18.75 2.43
C THR A 162 -17.12 17.54 1.51
N HIS A 163 -16.43 16.52 1.97
CA HIS A 163 -16.26 15.26 1.29
C HIS A 163 -17.05 14.16 2.00
N TYR A 164 -17.86 13.44 1.25
CA TYR A 164 -18.47 12.19 1.68
C TYR A 164 -17.78 11.07 0.91
N SER A 165 -17.11 10.17 1.62
CA SER A 165 -16.42 9.03 1.02
C SER A 165 -17.13 7.73 1.33
N SER A 166 -17.16 6.83 0.37
CA SER A 166 -17.64 5.47 0.58
C SER A 166 -16.76 4.49 -0.18
N SER A 167 -16.33 3.43 0.49
CA SER A 167 -15.72 2.30 -0.21
C SER A 167 -16.02 0.99 0.51
N GLY A 168 -16.00 -0.10 -0.25
CA GLY A 168 -16.22 -1.40 0.33
C GLY A 168 -16.21 -2.53 -0.69
N SER A 169 -16.47 -3.72 -0.19
CA SER A 169 -16.68 -4.92 -0.99
C SER A 169 -17.88 -5.70 -0.49
N LEU A 170 -18.52 -6.37 -1.41
CA LEU A 170 -19.54 -7.39 -1.18
C LEU A 170 -19.04 -8.69 -1.80
N ASP A 171 -18.59 -9.61 -0.98
CA ASP A 171 -18.03 -10.88 -1.42
C ASP A 171 -19.08 -11.98 -1.39
N ARG A 172 -18.94 -12.98 -2.29
CA ARG A 172 -19.83 -14.14 -2.38
C ARG A 172 -21.29 -13.79 -2.56
N ILE A 173 -21.57 -12.95 -3.57
CA ILE A 173 -22.93 -12.48 -3.90
C ILE A 173 -23.85 -13.69 -4.11
N GLU A 174 -24.89 -13.82 -3.29
CA GLU A 174 -25.84 -14.95 -3.25
C GLU A 174 -25.16 -16.32 -3.15
N GLY A 175 -23.95 -16.38 -2.53
CA GLY A 175 -23.15 -17.59 -2.39
C GLY A 175 -22.36 -17.97 -3.64
N SER A 176 -22.38 -17.15 -4.69
CA SER A 176 -21.56 -17.32 -5.90
C SER A 176 -20.11 -16.86 -5.66
N ASP A 177 -19.24 -17.09 -6.65
CA ASP A 177 -17.86 -16.58 -6.63
C ASP A 177 -17.74 -15.11 -7.07
N TRP A 178 -18.86 -14.44 -7.35
CA TRP A 178 -18.86 -13.02 -7.67
C TRP A 178 -18.64 -12.17 -6.42
N SER A 179 -17.81 -11.12 -6.58
CA SER A 179 -17.70 -10.02 -5.64
C SER A 179 -17.97 -8.69 -6.34
N PHE A 180 -18.36 -7.70 -5.56
CA PHE A 180 -18.53 -6.32 -6.03
C PHE A 180 -17.72 -5.39 -5.13
N GLU A 181 -16.87 -4.56 -5.73
CA GLU A 181 -16.09 -3.52 -5.04
C GLU A 181 -16.59 -2.15 -5.51
N TRP A 182 -16.65 -1.20 -4.57
CA TRP A 182 -16.93 0.19 -4.90
C TRP A 182 -16.02 1.13 -4.13
N SER A 183 -15.73 2.28 -4.73
CA SER A 183 -15.04 3.39 -4.09
C SER A 183 -15.42 4.68 -4.79
N GLY A 184 -15.82 5.70 -4.04
CA GLY A 184 -16.17 6.99 -4.58
C GLY A 184 -16.29 8.06 -3.52
N ASP A 185 -16.22 9.30 -3.97
CA ASP A 185 -16.33 10.50 -3.16
C ASP A 185 -17.37 11.46 -3.75
N LEU A 186 -18.16 12.08 -2.88
CA LEU A 186 -19.02 13.22 -3.21
C LEU A 186 -18.40 14.46 -2.55
N ALA A 187 -17.96 15.42 -3.33
CA ALA A 187 -17.42 16.67 -2.87
C ALA A 187 -18.42 17.82 -3.08
N TYR A 188 -18.63 18.60 -2.04
CA TYR A 188 -19.35 19.86 -2.11
C TYR A 188 -18.44 21.00 -1.72
N ARG A 189 -18.28 21.99 -2.60
CA ARG A 189 -17.41 23.16 -2.41
C ARG A 189 -18.25 24.42 -2.28
N SER A 190 -17.84 25.31 -1.39
CA SER A 190 -18.49 26.62 -1.21
C SER A 190 -17.46 27.65 -0.75
N GLY A 191 -17.72 28.91 -1.03
CA GLY A 191 -16.90 30.05 -0.60
C GLY A 191 -16.39 30.92 -1.75
N ASP A 192 -15.74 32.02 -1.40
CA ASP A 192 -15.32 33.06 -2.34
C ASP A 192 -14.26 32.60 -3.34
N ALA A 193 -13.45 31.63 -2.95
CA ALA A 193 -12.45 31.03 -3.85
C ALA A 193 -13.05 30.41 -5.11
N TYR A 194 -14.33 30.06 -5.07
CA TYR A 194 -15.06 29.39 -6.18
C TYR A 194 -16.12 30.31 -6.81
N SER A 195 -16.25 31.56 -6.34
CA SER A 195 -17.32 32.49 -6.80
C SER A 195 -17.24 32.81 -8.30
N ASN A 196 -16.04 32.79 -8.87
CA ASN A 196 -15.80 33.08 -10.29
C ASN A 196 -15.92 31.84 -11.20
N HIS A 197 -16.15 30.67 -10.62
CA HIS A 197 -16.27 29.40 -11.33
C HIS A 197 -17.51 28.64 -10.81
N PRO A 198 -18.72 28.98 -11.28
CA PRO A 198 -19.96 28.37 -10.80
C PRO A 198 -19.96 26.85 -10.88
N ASP A 199 -19.31 26.26 -11.89
CA ASP A 199 -19.19 24.81 -12.05
C ASP A 199 -18.48 24.12 -10.88
N TYR A 200 -17.59 24.85 -10.17
CA TYR A 200 -16.93 24.32 -8.98
C TYR A 200 -17.80 24.32 -7.71
N GLN A 201 -18.92 25.03 -7.71
CA GLN A 201 -19.87 25.05 -6.59
C GLN A 201 -20.87 23.90 -6.65
N GLU A 202 -20.98 23.22 -7.78
CA GLU A 202 -21.85 22.06 -7.92
C GLU A 202 -21.29 20.85 -7.17
N PRO A 203 -22.18 20.00 -6.61
CA PRO A 203 -21.74 18.73 -6.03
C PRO A 203 -21.07 17.86 -7.09
N ARG A 204 -19.86 17.43 -6.83
CA ARG A 204 -19.09 16.57 -7.72
C ARG A 204 -19.01 15.16 -7.15
N LEU A 205 -19.47 14.19 -7.92
CA LEU A 205 -19.38 12.76 -7.60
C LEU A 205 -18.23 12.13 -8.42
N ASP A 206 -17.20 11.72 -7.73
CA ASP A 206 -16.07 10.98 -8.31
C ASP A 206 -16.21 9.49 -7.98
N LEU A 207 -16.55 8.68 -8.97
CA LEU A 207 -16.57 7.22 -8.85
C LEU A 207 -15.21 6.66 -9.30
N TYR A 208 -14.42 6.16 -8.37
CA TYR A 208 -13.10 5.56 -8.66
C TYR A 208 -13.20 4.09 -9.03
N THR A 209 -14.05 3.34 -8.33
CA THR A 209 -14.23 1.90 -8.56
C THR A 209 -15.70 1.55 -8.47
N GLY A 210 -16.15 0.74 -9.42
CA GLY A 210 -17.48 0.11 -9.45
C GLY A 210 -17.33 -1.20 -10.20
N LEU A 211 -16.80 -2.23 -9.52
CA LEU A 211 -16.20 -3.40 -10.11
C LEU A 211 -16.87 -4.68 -9.66
N PHE A 212 -17.41 -5.45 -10.60
CA PHE A 212 -17.74 -6.86 -10.41
C PHE A 212 -16.52 -7.72 -10.75
N GLN A 213 -16.13 -8.61 -9.86
CA GLN A 213 -15.01 -9.52 -10.06
C GLN A 213 -15.43 -10.96 -9.78
N ARG A 214 -14.92 -11.87 -10.59
CA ARG A 214 -15.05 -13.31 -10.40
C ARG A 214 -13.70 -14.01 -10.62
N PRO A 215 -13.26 -14.88 -9.70
CA PRO A 215 -12.15 -15.77 -9.95
C PRO A 215 -12.52 -16.76 -11.05
N LEU A 216 -11.56 -17.08 -11.90
CA LEU A 216 -11.63 -18.14 -12.90
C LEU A 216 -10.79 -19.33 -12.41
N ALA A 217 -10.87 -20.45 -13.14
CA ALA A 217 -9.99 -21.58 -12.88
C ALA A 217 -8.50 -21.16 -12.95
N ASP A 218 -7.65 -21.92 -12.26
CA ASP A 218 -6.20 -21.70 -12.25
C ASP A 218 -5.78 -20.28 -11.83
N ASP A 219 -6.40 -19.74 -10.78
CA ASP A 219 -6.13 -18.41 -10.23
C ASP A 219 -6.33 -17.23 -11.21
N GLY A 220 -6.97 -17.45 -12.36
CA GLY A 220 -7.39 -16.38 -13.27
C GLY A 220 -8.51 -15.52 -12.68
N PHE A 221 -8.85 -14.44 -13.38
CA PHE A 221 -9.99 -13.60 -12.99
C PHE A 221 -10.69 -12.96 -14.19
N LEU A 222 -11.94 -12.55 -13.96
CA LEU A 222 -12.72 -11.68 -14.82
C LEU A 222 -13.19 -10.47 -14.01
N ARG A 223 -12.99 -9.26 -14.52
CA ARG A 223 -13.43 -7.97 -13.96
C ARG A 223 -14.33 -7.24 -14.93
N LEU A 224 -15.42 -6.63 -14.43
CA LEU A 224 -16.40 -5.89 -15.22
C LEU A 224 -16.78 -4.60 -14.47
N GLY A 225 -16.78 -3.46 -15.15
CA GLY A 225 -17.14 -2.17 -14.58
C GLY A 225 -16.01 -1.17 -14.58
N ARG A 226 -15.96 -0.26 -13.59
CA ARG A 226 -14.88 0.72 -13.44
C ARG A 226 -13.79 0.19 -12.52
N PHE A 227 -12.56 0.18 -13.02
CA PHE A 227 -11.40 -0.29 -12.27
C PHE A 227 -10.10 0.36 -12.77
N LEU A 228 -9.09 0.34 -11.91
CA LEU A 228 -7.70 0.60 -12.29
C LEU A 228 -7.00 -0.76 -12.51
N PRO A 229 -6.56 -1.09 -13.74
CA PRO A 229 -5.83 -2.33 -14.01
C PRO A 229 -4.52 -2.37 -13.23
N ARG A 230 -4.43 -3.20 -12.20
CA ARG A 230 -3.25 -3.27 -11.31
C ARG A 230 -2.03 -3.81 -12.03
N GLU A 231 -2.26 -4.63 -13.05
CA GLU A 231 -1.23 -5.27 -13.87
C GLU A 231 -0.61 -4.28 -14.88
N LEU A 232 -1.36 -3.24 -15.25
CA LEU A 232 -0.94 -2.18 -16.18
C LEU A 232 -1.38 -0.80 -15.67
N PRO A 233 -0.81 -0.29 -14.57
CA PRO A 233 -1.26 0.96 -13.94
C PRO A 233 -1.14 2.20 -14.87
N GLY A 234 -0.25 2.18 -15.85
CA GLY A 234 -0.09 3.25 -16.84
C GLY A 234 -1.31 3.48 -17.76
N ILE A 235 -2.29 2.56 -17.78
CA ILE A 235 -3.52 2.76 -18.55
C ILE A 235 -4.45 3.80 -17.89
N GLY A 236 -4.44 3.90 -16.54
CA GLY A 236 -5.41 4.68 -15.78
C GLY A 236 -6.72 3.94 -15.53
N TYR A 237 -7.79 4.67 -15.18
CA TYR A 237 -9.12 4.09 -14.97
C TYR A 237 -9.75 3.63 -16.28
N VAL A 238 -10.47 2.51 -16.22
CA VAL A 238 -11.17 1.90 -17.36
C VAL A 238 -12.60 1.55 -16.96
N ASP A 239 -13.56 1.98 -17.75
CA ASP A 239 -14.93 1.50 -17.74
C ASP A 239 -15.04 0.37 -18.77
N GLY A 240 -14.95 -0.89 -18.32
CA GLY A 240 -14.82 -1.98 -19.27
C GLY A 240 -14.72 -3.37 -18.67
N VAL A 241 -13.94 -4.21 -19.33
CA VAL A 241 -13.70 -5.59 -18.98
C VAL A 241 -12.20 -5.90 -18.93
N GLN A 242 -11.79 -6.68 -17.95
CA GLN A 242 -10.44 -7.25 -17.85
C GLN A 242 -10.54 -8.75 -17.58
N GLY A 243 -9.79 -9.54 -18.31
CA GLY A 243 -9.63 -10.96 -18.07
C GLY A 243 -8.16 -11.35 -17.97
N GLN A 244 -7.86 -12.29 -17.08
CA GLN A 244 -6.53 -12.88 -16.95
C GLN A 244 -6.66 -14.38 -16.75
N ILE A 245 -5.76 -15.12 -17.39
CA ILE A 245 -5.60 -16.57 -17.25
C ILE A 245 -4.15 -16.89 -16.91
N HIS A 246 -3.93 -17.92 -16.11
CA HIS A 246 -2.59 -18.44 -15.85
C HIS A 246 -2.21 -19.53 -16.87
N ARG A 247 -0.93 -19.55 -17.23
CA ARG A 247 -0.34 -20.55 -18.13
C ARG A 247 0.88 -21.19 -17.44
N GLY A 248 0.64 -22.29 -16.73
CA GLY A 248 1.65 -22.91 -15.90
C GLY A 248 1.92 -22.12 -14.61
N GLU A 249 3.08 -22.35 -13.99
CA GLU A 249 3.41 -21.82 -12.66
C GLU A 249 3.89 -20.36 -12.66
N HIS A 250 4.28 -19.83 -13.81
CA HIS A 250 5.05 -18.57 -13.87
C HIS A 250 4.46 -17.53 -14.82
N LEU A 251 3.59 -17.88 -15.72
CA LEU A 251 3.10 -17.00 -16.77
C LEU A 251 1.62 -16.76 -16.65
N SER A 252 1.22 -15.49 -16.67
CA SER A 252 -0.16 -15.06 -16.80
C SER A 252 -0.32 -14.22 -18.06
N LEU A 253 -1.44 -14.41 -18.76
CA LEU A 253 -1.80 -13.61 -19.93
C LEU A 253 -3.12 -12.94 -19.65
N GLY A 254 -3.22 -11.65 -20.00
CA GLY A 254 -4.44 -10.89 -19.77
C GLY A 254 -4.71 -9.88 -20.86
N ALA A 255 -5.95 -9.39 -20.86
CA ALA A 255 -6.41 -8.34 -21.75
C ALA A 255 -7.39 -7.41 -21.03
N VAL A 256 -7.40 -6.16 -21.46
CA VAL A 256 -8.31 -5.10 -21.00
C VAL A 256 -8.96 -4.47 -22.22
N ALA A 257 -10.27 -4.26 -22.18
CA ALA A 257 -11.01 -3.54 -23.20
C ALA A 257 -12.08 -2.66 -22.57
N GLY A 258 -12.27 -1.45 -23.05
CA GLY A 258 -13.25 -0.51 -22.48
C GLY A 258 -13.03 0.91 -22.95
N PHE A 259 -13.43 1.84 -22.11
CA PHE A 259 -13.34 3.27 -22.36
C PHE A 259 -12.65 3.94 -21.18
N LYS A 260 -11.88 5.00 -21.38
CA LYS A 260 -11.45 5.84 -20.28
C LYS A 260 -12.59 6.76 -19.85
N PRO A 261 -12.85 6.90 -18.54
CA PRO A 261 -13.77 7.92 -18.06
C PRO A 261 -13.24 9.32 -18.39
N ASP A 262 -14.13 10.30 -18.35
CA ASP A 262 -13.74 11.70 -18.47
C ASP A 262 -12.63 12.05 -17.47
N ARG A 263 -11.67 12.84 -17.91
CA ARG A 263 -10.46 13.14 -17.14
C ARG A 263 -10.67 14.19 -16.06
N TYR A 264 -11.71 15.04 -16.21
CA TYR A 264 -12.00 16.11 -15.26
C TYR A 264 -12.86 15.65 -14.09
N ASP A 265 -13.93 14.93 -14.39
CA ASP A 265 -14.97 14.60 -13.40
C ASP A 265 -15.19 13.10 -13.22
N LEU A 266 -14.40 12.27 -13.91
CA LEU A 266 -14.53 10.82 -13.93
C LEU A 266 -15.95 10.35 -14.36
N ALA A 267 -16.70 11.18 -15.08
CA ALA A 267 -17.97 10.75 -15.65
C ALA A 267 -17.75 9.60 -16.66
N PRO A 268 -18.71 8.68 -16.82
CA PRO A 268 -18.63 7.69 -17.88
C PRO A 268 -18.58 8.38 -19.24
N SER A 269 -17.55 8.05 -20.04
CA SER A 269 -17.39 8.55 -21.41
C SER A 269 -17.19 7.39 -22.37
N VAL A 270 -17.50 7.63 -23.65
CA VAL A 270 -17.25 6.70 -24.77
C VAL A 270 -16.26 7.26 -25.79
N ASP A 271 -15.70 8.42 -25.51
CA ASP A 271 -14.86 9.19 -26.46
C ASP A 271 -13.47 8.59 -26.62
N GLU A 272 -12.97 7.89 -25.57
CA GLU A 272 -11.65 7.28 -25.58
C GLU A 272 -11.73 5.74 -25.36
N PRO A 273 -12.15 4.96 -26.41
CA PRO A 273 -12.08 3.50 -26.34
C PRO A 273 -10.63 3.03 -26.35
N LEU A 274 -10.34 1.96 -25.59
CA LEU A 274 -9.03 1.37 -25.46
C LEU A 274 -9.06 -0.15 -25.50
N LEU A 275 -7.92 -0.71 -25.96
CA LEU A 275 -7.63 -2.13 -25.91
C LEU A 275 -6.19 -2.32 -25.45
N ALA A 276 -5.96 -3.21 -24.50
CA ALA A 276 -4.62 -3.60 -24.06
C ALA A 276 -4.50 -5.11 -23.88
N GLY A 277 -3.30 -5.63 -24.19
CA GLY A 277 -2.94 -7.01 -23.90
C GLY A 277 -1.66 -7.04 -23.08
N TYR A 278 -1.52 -8.00 -22.16
CA TYR A 278 -0.33 -8.08 -21.32
C TYR A 278 0.05 -9.53 -20.95
N ALA A 279 1.31 -9.67 -20.59
CA ALA A 279 1.85 -10.89 -20.01
C ALA A 279 2.59 -10.57 -18.72
N THR A 280 2.29 -11.31 -17.65
CA THR A 280 3.00 -11.22 -16.36
C THR A 280 3.79 -12.49 -16.13
N PHE A 281 5.05 -12.35 -15.80
CA PHE A 281 5.93 -13.45 -15.43
C PHE A 281 6.34 -13.33 -13.97
N GLU A 282 6.20 -14.42 -13.20
CA GLU A 282 6.57 -14.49 -11.79
C GLU A 282 7.47 -15.69 -11.54
N ALA A 283 8.57 -15.49 -10.83
CA ALA A 283 9.51 -16.56 -10.46
C ALA A 283 10.09 -16.33 -9.07
N GLY A 284 10.33 -17.42 -8.37
CA GLY A 284 10.89 -17.41 -7.02
C GLY A 284 9.86 -17.04 -5.96
N LYS A 285 10.30 -17.01 -4.69
CA LYS A 285 9.43 -16.71 -3.54
C LYS A 285 10.22 -15.93 -2.47
N ARG A 286 9.58 -14.95 -1.87
CA ARG A 286 10.13 -14.25 -0.69
C ARG A 286 10.18 -15.21 0.51
N PRO A 287 11.21 -15.11 1.36
CA PRO A 287 12.30 -14.12 1.37
C PRO A 287 13.50 -14.44 0.46
N GLY A 288 13.44 -15.48 -0.39
CA GLY A 288 14.48 -15.81 -1.37
C GLY A 288 14.52 -14.87 -2.58
N PRO A 289 15.34 -15.20 -3.59
CA PRO A 289 15.31 -14.48 -4.85
C PRO A 289 13.94 -14.61 -5.52
N TYR A 290 13.44 -13.48 -6.00
CA TYR A 290 12.15 -13.43 -6.71
C TYR A 290 12.20 -12.40 -7.85
N TYR A 291 11.39 -12.64 -8.84
CA TYR A 291 11.12 -11.72 -9.94
C TYR A 291 9.62 -11.70 -10.25
N SER A 292 9.05 -10.53 -10.48
CA SER A 292 7.72 -10.35 -11.04
C SER A 292 7.81 -9.23 -12.06
N GLY A 293 7.33 -9.46 -13.27
CA GLY A 293 7.37 -8.46 -14.33
C GLY A 293 6.17 -8.60 -15.24
N THR A 294 5.59 -7.46 -15.62
CA THR A 294 4.50 -7.35 -16.60
C THR A 294 4.97 -6.54 -17.79
N ALA A 295 4.68 -7.03 -18.98
CA ALA A 295 4.83 -6.29 -20.23
C ALA A 295 3.50 -6.27 -20.95
N GLY A 296 3.11 -5.12 -21.48
CA GLY A 296 1.85 -4.94 -22.17
C GLY A 296 1.93 -3.97 -23.34
N ILE A 297 0.96 -4.06 -24.22
CA ILE A 297 0.72 -3.13 -25.32
C ILE A 297 -0.67 -2.51 -25.13
N LEU A 298 -0.74 -1.20 -25.29
CA LEU A 298 -1.95 -0.40 -25.20
C LEU A 298 -2.20 0.28 -26.56
N GLY A 299 -3.42 0.23 -27.04
CA GLY A 299 -3.92 1.09 -28.12
C GLY A 299 -5.18 1.82 -27.68
N SER A 300 -5.29 3.12 -27.99
CA SER A 300 -6.51 3.90 -27.79
C SER A 300 -6.89 4.72 -29.01
N LEU A 301 -8.17 5.09 -29.06
CA LEU A 301 -8.72 6.04 -30.01
C LEU A 301 -9.26 7.23 -29.22
N TYR A 302 -9.33 8.39 -29.85
CA TYR A 302 -10.01 9.57 -29.33
C TYR A 302 -10.88 10.16 -30.45
N GLU A 303 -12.18 10.32 -30.19
CA GLU A 303 -13.17 10.74 -31.19
C GLU A 303 -13.10 9.91 -32.48
N GLY A 304 -12.85 8.61 -32.37
CA GLY A 304 -12.77 7.68 -33.50
C GLY A 304 -11.47 7.71 -34.31
N GLN A 305 -10.49 8.52 -33.91
CA GLN A 305 -9.16 8.57 -34.51
C GLN A 305 -8.13 7.90 -33.60
N ALA A 306 -7.08 7.31 -34.20
CA ALA A 306 -5.97 6.76 -33.43
C ALA A 306 -5.35 7.83 -32.53
N ASP A 307 -5.22 7.52 -31.24
CA ASP A 307 -4.77 8.46 -30.21
C ASP A 307 -3.43 8.06 -29.60
N ARG A 308 -3.35 6.85 -29.05
CA ARG A 308 -2.15 6.37 -28.38
C ARG A 308 -1.85 4.92 -28.74
N LEU A 309 -0.58 4.62 -28.98
CA LEU A 309 -0.03 3.27 -29.01
C LEU A 309 1.19 3.24 -28.11
N ALA A 310 1.18 2.39 -27.08
CA ALA A 310 2.26 2.37 -26.10
C ALA A 310 2.66 0.95 -25.69
N LEU A 311 3.94 0.76 -25.36
CA LEU A 311 4.43 -0.38 -24.60
C LEU A 311 4.55 0.01 -23.13
N LEU A 312 4.05 -0.85 -22.26
CA LEU A 312 4.02 -0.66 -20.81
C LEU A 312 4.82 -1.78 -20.15
N PHE A 313 5.70 -1.42 -19.24
CA PHE A 313 6.51 -2.37 -18.48
C PHE A 313 6.44 -2.03 -17.01
N ASP A 314 6.25 -3.04 -16.18
CA ASP A 314 6.38 -2.96 -14.72
C ASP A 314 7.16 -4.18 -14.24
N GLN A 315 8.15 -3.98 -13.41
CA GLN A 315 8.93 -5.09 -12.89
C GLN A 315 9.42 -4.88 -11.47
N ARG A 316 9.55 -5.98 -10.78
CA ARG A 316 10.07 -6.05 -9.44
C ARG A 316 10.97 -7.26 -9.29
N ALA A 317 12.20 -7.04 -8.88
CA ALA A 317 13.16 -8.09 -8.58
C ALA A 317 13.69 -7.95 -7.15
N GLY A 318 14.02 -9.05 -6.49
CA GLY A 318 14.61 -9.02 -5.17
C GLY A 318 15.54 -10.21 -4.91
N PHE A 319 16.58 -9.97 -4.15
CA PHE A 319 17.56 -10.97 -3.70
C PHE A 319 17.50 -11.06 -2.17
N GLY A 320 16.42 -11.69 -1.68
CA GLY A 320 16.14 -11.76 -0.26
C GLY A 320 15.86 -10.38 0.35
N PRO A 321 16.24 -10.16 1.63
CA PRO A 321 16.07 -8.86 2.29
C PRO A 321 17.12 -7.83 1.86
N LEU A 322 18.21 -8.26 1.19
CA LEU A 322 19.39 -7.43 0.93
C LEU A 322 19.19 -6.43 -0.20
N PHE A 323 18.46 -6.81 -1.24
CA PHE A 323 18.31 -5.98 -2.43
C PHE A 323 16.93 -6.12 -3.04
N THR A 324 16.37 -5.01 -3.49
CA THR A 324 15.12 -4.96 -4.25
C THR A 324 15.25 -3.91 -5.34
N LEU A 325 14.81 -4.24 -6.54
CA LEU A 325 14.70 -3.37 -7.69
C LEU A 325 13.23 -3.24 -8.08
N TYR A 326 12.79 -2.04 -8.34
CA TYR A 326 11.51 -1.69 -8.93
C TYR A 326 11.77 -0.91 -10.21
N SER A 327 11.01 -1.16 -11.26
CA SER A 327 11.12 -0.38 -12.48
C SER A 327 9.77 -0.37 -13.20
N THR A 328 9.37 0.80 -13.67
CA THR A 328 8.22 1.02 -14.55
C THR A 328 8.70 1.80 -15.76
N ALA A 329 8.26 1.43 -16.96
CA ALA A 329 8.56 2.17 -18.17
C ALA A 329 7.34 2.22 -19.10
N GLU A 330 7.19 3.35 -19.78
CA GLU A 330 6.19 3.57 -20.84
C GLU A 330 6.89 4.12 -22.06
N VAL A 331 6.64 3.50 -23.20
CA VAL A 331 7.21 3.88 -24.50
C VAL A 331 6.08 4.09 -25.47
N ASP A 332 5.89 5.31 -25.89
CA ASP A 332 4.85 5.70 -26.86
C ASP A 332 5.40 5.69 -28.29
N PHE A 333 4.56 5.25 -29.22
CA PHE A 333 4.85 5.22 -30.65
C PHE A 333 4.06 6.30 -31.36
N ASP A 334 4.71 6.98 -32.26
CA ASP A 334 4.03 7.88 -33.19
C ASP A 334 3.14 7.07 -34.15
N ILE A 335 1.83 7.30 -34.07
CA ILE A 335 0.83 6.67 -34.94
C ILE A 335 0.22 7.63 -35.97
N GLY A 336 0.78 8.83 -36.08
CA GLY A 336 0.46 9.85 -37.07
C GLY A 336 -0.71 10.76 -36.73
N GLY A 337 -0.58 12.00 -37.12
CA GLY A 337 -1.68 12.97 -37.25
C GLY A 337 -1.94 13.95 -36.13
N ALA A 338 -1.41 13.78 -34.93
CA ALA A 338 -1.49 14.78 -33.86
C ALA A 338 -0.12 15.09 -33.22
N GLN A 339 0.82 14.21 -33.40
CA GLN A 339 2.13 14.31 -32.76
C GLN A 339 3.06 15.23 -33.56
N THR A 340 3.66 16.18 -32.89
CA THR A 340 4.76 16.99 -33.45
C THR A 340 6.07 16.22 -33.44
N ARG A 341 6.17 15.18 -32.60
CA ARG A 341 7.33 14.30 -32.47
C ARG A 341 7.14 13.05 -33.32
N THR A 342 8.12 12.76 -34.13
CA THR A 342 8.14 11.55 -34.97
C THR A 342 8.98 10.47 -34.31
N GLY A 343 8.47 9.24 -34.26
CA GLY A 343 9.24 8.09 -33.86
C GLY A 343 8.76 7.44 -32.55
N THR A 344 9.69 7.05 -31.69
CA THR A 344 9.43 6.35 -30.44
C THR A 344 9.88 7.22 -29.27
N ASN A 345 9.00 7.52 -28.33
CA ASN A 345 9.26 8.37 -27.18
C ASN A 345 9.19 7.57 -25.89
N LEU A 346 10.18 7.73 -25.02
CA LEU A 346 10.13 7.24 -23.65
C LEU A 346 9.36 8.28 -22.82
N THR A 347 8.10 8.02 -22.50
CA THR A 347 7.25 8.97 -21.78
C THR A 347 7.32 8.78 -20.26
N ARG A 348 7.75 7.61 -19.83
CA ARG A 348 7.97 7.33 -18.41
C ARG A 348 9.05 6.31 -18.19
N LEU A 349 9.90 6.58 -17.22
CA LEU A 349 10.83 5.60 -16.66
C LEU A 349 11.01 5.88 -15.17
N ASP A 350 10.64 4.93 -14.34
CA ASP A 350 10.92 4.95 -12.90
C ASP A 350 11.77 3.73 -12.57
N VAL A 351 12.96 3.92 -12.06
CA VAL A 351 13.83 2.84 -11.59
C VAL A 351 14.26 3.15 -10.15
N THR A 352 13.94 2.26 -9.24
CA THR A 352 14.34 2.38 -7.82
C THR A 352 15.05 1.12 -7.36
N ALA A 353 16.26 1.26 -6.87
CA ALA A 353 17.03 0.21 -6.22
C ALA A 353 17.13 0.47 -4.72
N VAL A 354 16.87 -0.55 -3.92
CA VAL A 354 16.96 -0.50 -2.46
C VAL A 354 17.87 -1.63 -1.98
N SER A 355 18.92 -1.28 -1.26
CA SER A 355 19.83 -2.24 -0.61
C SER A 355 19.76 -2.09 0.90
N ARG A 356 19.64 -3.22 1.61
CA ARG A 356 19.63 -3.28 3.08
C ARG A 356 20.71 -4.24 3.57
N PRO A 357 21.98 -3.82 3.59
CA PRO A 357 23.10 -4.69 4.01
C PRO A 357 23.01 -5.08 5.49
N SER A 358 22.30 -4.31 6.30
CA SER A 358 22.03 -4.64 7.71
C SER A 358 20.66 -4.07 8.15
N SER A 359 20.19 -4.47 9.33
CA SER A 359 18.93 -3.96 9.90
C SER A 359 18.95 -2.45 10.21
N GLY A 360 20.13 -1.89 10.39
CA GLY A 360 20.32 -0.46 10.70
C GLY A 360 20.77 0.39 9.51
N LEU A 361 20.93 -0.19 8.31
CA LEU A 361 21.47 0.54 7.16
C LEU A 361 20.70 0.17 5.90
N ALA A 362 20.19 1.20 5.21
CA ALA A 362 19.59 1.05 3.90
C ALA A 362 20.14 2.12 2.95
N PHE A 363 20.42 1.73 1.72
CA PHE A 363 20.74 2.62 0.61
C PHE A 363 19.63 2.57 -0.41
N ARG A 364 19.35 3.69 -1.02
CA ARG A 364 18.36 3.84 -2.08
C ARG A 364 18.98 4.65 -3.21
N ALA A 365 18.69 4.27 -4.42
CA ALA A 365 19.05 5.04 -5.60
C ALA A 365 17.93 4.93 -6.62
N GLY A 366 17.69 5.96 -7.38
CA GLY A 366 16.68 5.96 -8.41
C GLY A 366 17.00 6.87 -9.56
N LEU A 367 16.29 6.59 -10.63
CA LEU A 367 16.27 7.32 -11.88
C LEU A 367 14.81 7.44 -12.28
N ASP A 368 14.33 8.65 -12.40
CA ASP A 368 12.96 8.92 -12.85
C ASP A 368 13.03 9.80 -14.10
N HIS A 369 12.26 9.44 -15.09
CA HIS A 369 11.98 10.26 -16.27
C HIS A 369 10.48 10.34 -16.45
N TRP A 370 10.02 11.52 -16.74
CA TRP A 370 8.63 11.76 -17.08
C TRP A 370 8.55 12.79 -18.20
N GLU A 371 7.74 12.48 -19.16
CA GLU A 371 7.39 13.34 -20.27
C GLU A 371 5.90 13.14 -20.57
N ARG A 372 5.18 14.20 -20.86
CA ARG A 372 3.76 14.09 -21.18
C ARG A 372 3.57 13.36 -22.50
N PRO A 373 2.70 12.34 -22.57
CA PRO A 373 2.35 11.71 -23.84
C PRO A 373 1.75 12.75 -24.80
N ASP A 374 2.34 12.89 -25.97
CA ASP A 374 1.82 13.78 -27.02
C ASP A 374 0.72 13.07 -27.81
N ASN A 375 -0.51 13.13 -27.31
CA ASN A 375 -1.68 12.52 -27.93
C ASN A 375 -2.84 13.52 -28.04
N ARG A 376 -3.86 13.21 -28.84
CA ARG A 376 -5.00 14.11 -29.11
C ARG A 376 -5.78 14.45 -27.85
N ALA A 377 -6.04 13.45 -27.03
CA ALA A 377 -6.80 13.61 -25.81
C ALA A 377 -6.09 14.51 -24.79
N GLU A 378 -4.74 14.47 -24.70
CA GLU A 378 -3.96 15.39 -23.87
C GLU A 378 -3.97 16.82 -24.42
N ARG A 379 -3.87 16.98 -25.75
CA ARG A 379 -3.91 18.29 -26.41
C ARG A 379 -5.25 18.98 -26.22
N ASP A 380 -6.34 18.24 -26.34
CA ASP A 380 -7.69 18.77 -26.12
C ASP A 380 -7.90 19.22 -24.67
N LEU A 381 -7.39 18.45 -23.72
CA LEU A 381 -7.43 18.78 -22.30
C LEU A 381 -6.76 20.11 -21.97
N LEU A 382 -5.66 20.46 -22.62
CA LEU A 382 -4.88 21.63 -22.26
C LEU A 382 -5.49 22.94 -22.76
N LEU A 383 -6.43 22.90 -23.68
CA LEU A 383 -7.04 24.08 -24.32
C LEU A 383 -6.00 25.06 -24.91
N PHE A 384 -4.73 24.68 -24.98
CA PHE A 384 -3.62 25.47 -25.51
C PHE A 384 -2.90 24.67 -26.58
N GLU A 385 -2.78 25.26 -27.77
CA GLU A 385 -1.99 24.70 -28.87
C GLU A 385 -0.47 24.92 -28.68
N ASP A 386 -0.01 25.18 -27.44
CA ASP A 386 1.39 25.48 -27.20
C ASP A 386 2.20 24.18 -27.03
N ASP A 387 2.95 23.86 -28.09
CA ASP A 387 3.80 22.66 -28.13
C ASP A 387 4.82 22.57 -26.98
N ARG A 388 5.17 23.71 -26.35
CA ARG A 388 6.09 23.75 -25.22
C ARG A 388 5.63 22.94 -24.03
N PHE A 389 4.32 22.76 -23.81
CA PHE A 389 3.80 21.91 -22.74
C PHE A 389 4.06 20.41 -22.95
N PHE A 390 4.34 19.98 -24.18
CA PHE A 390 4.67 18.60 -24.49
C PHE A 390 6.18 18.36 -24.52
N ASP A 391 6.97 19.44 -24.62
CA ASP A 391 8.42 19.37 -24.60
C ASP A 391 9.02 19.35 -23.19
N ASP A 392 8.22 19.59 -22.16
CA ASP A 392 8.65 19.63 -20.76
C ASP A 392 8.82 18.23 -20.18
N GLY A 393 9.82 17.51 -20.62
CA GLY A 393 10.31 16.30 -19.97
C GLY A 393 11.34 16.60 -18.88
N TYR A 394 11.40 15.77 -17.87
CA TYR A 394 12.48 15.86 -16.90
C TYR A 394 13.13 14.51 -16.62
N TRP A 395 14.42 14.57 -16.27
CA TRP A 395 15.17 13.47 -15.69
C TRP A 395 15.53 13.81 -14.25
N ARG A 396 15.26 12.89 -13.32
CA ARG A 396 15.69 13.00 -11.95
C ARG A 396 16.55 11.80 -11.57
N TYR A 397 17.74 12.07 -11.09
CA TYR A 397 18.67 11.10 -10.52
C TYR A 397 18.72 11.33 -9.02
N TRP A 398 18.57 10.31 -8.22
CA TRP A 398 18.63 10.50 -6.78
C TRP A 398 19.30 9.33 -6.06
N VAL A 399 19.93 9.65 -4.95
CA VAL A 399 20.52 8.69 -4.02
C VAL A 399 20.17 9.07 -2.61
N GLY A 400 20.00 8.08 -1.75
CA GLY A 400 19.70 8.31 -0.35
C GLY A 400 20.16 7.18 0.54
N SER A 401 20.29 7.49 1.82
CA SER A 401 20.59 6.51 2.85
C SER A 401 19.69 6.67 4.07
N ASP A 402 19.48 5.55 4.77
CA ASP A 402 18.87 5.51 6.09
C ASP A 402 19.82 4.77 7.03
N GLN A 403 20.27 5.43 8.09
CA GLN A 403 21.26 4.90 9.02
C GLN A 403 20.73 4.91 10.44
N GLY A 404 20.68 3.74 11.07
CA GLY A 404 20.43 3.61 12.50
C GLY A 404 21.69 4.00 13.29
N LEU A 405 21.54 4.98 14.17
CA LEU A 405 22.60 5.48 15.04
C LEU A 405 22.34 5.06 16.49
N PRO A 406 23.35 5.15 17.39
CA PRO A 406 23.14 4.97 18.82
C PRO A 406 22.03 5.86 19.38
N TRP A 407 21.50 5.55 20.56
CA TRP A 407 20.46 6.30 21.27
C TRP A 407 19.10 6.37 20.54
N ASN A 408 18.78 5.34 19.74
CA ASN A 408 17.54 5.27 18.95
C ASN A 408 17.39 6.43 17.96
N LEU A 409 18.51 6.90 17.43
CA LEU A 409 18.54 7.88 16.37
C LEU A 409 18.56 7.19 15.00
N ARG A 410 17.94 7.81 14.02
CA ARG A 410 17.98 7.43 12.61
C ARG A 410 18.28 8.67 11.79
N LEU A 411 19.35 8.60 11.01
CA LEU A 411 19.70 9.61 10.02
C LEU A 411 19.15 9.17 8.66
N SER A 412 18.49 10.07 7.95
CA SER A 412 18.05 9.88 6.57
C SER A 412 18.59 11.00 5.70
N GLU A 413 19.21 10.63 4.59
CA GLU A 413 19.83 11.55 3.65
C GLU A 413 19.32 11.25 2.25
N GLU A 414 19.13 12.29 1.45
CA GLU A 414 18.76 12.15 0.04
C GLU A 414 19.32 13.35 -0.73
N VAL A 415 19.94 13.08 -1.85
CA VAL A 415 20.36 14.07 -2.83
C VAL A 415 19.76 13.69 -4.18
N SER A 416 19.20 14.64 -4.87
CA SER A 416 18.66 14.44 -6.22
C SER A 416 19.12 15.57 -7.15
N PHE A 417 19.24 15.22 -8.42
CA PHE A 417 19.55 16.14 -9.52
C PHE A 417 18.43 16.03 -10.52
N ILE A 418 17.86 17.17 -10.85
CA ILE A 418 16.79 17.27 -11.84
C ILE A 418 17.36 18.01 -13.04
N ASN A 419 17.14 17.43 -14.22
CA ASN A 419 17.46 18.04 -15.51
C ASN A 419 16.19 18.04 -16.35
N SER A 420 15.77 19.16 -16.85
CA SER A 420 14.68 19.27 -17.82
C SER A 420 15.14 20.08 -19.03
N ASP A 421 14.40 19.97 -20.13
CA ASP A 421 14.72 20.74 -21.35
C ASP A 421 14.51 22.24 -21.15
N THR A 422 13.71 22.63 -20.14
CA THR A 422 13.36 24.01 -19.80
C THR A 422 14.28 24.59 -18.74
N TYR A 423 14.95 23.74 -17.93
CA TYR A 423 15.71 24.16 -16.74
C TYR A 423 17.09 23.54 -16.70
N ASP A 424 18.06 24.33 -16.23
CA ASP A 424 19.38 23.87 -15.87
C ASP A 424 19.33 22.91 -14.65
N TYR A 425 20.42 22.19 -14.44
CA TYR A 425 20.55 21.19 -13.37
C TYR A 425 20.26 21.76 -11.99
N ASP A 426 19.14 21.34 -11.40
CA ASP A 426 18.79 21.64 -10.02
C ASP A 426 19.22 20.51 -9.08
N ALA A 427 20.04 20.87 -8.09
CA ALA A 427 20.43 19.96 -7.04
C ALA A 427 19.52 20.14 -5.82
N ARG A 428 18.83 19.07 -5.43
CA ARG A 428 18.01 19.05 -4.21
C ARG A 428 18.63 18.11 -3.20
N TRP A 429 18.62 18.53 -1.95
CA TRP A 429 19.06 17.67 -0.86
C TRP A 429 18.08 17.75 0.31
N ARG A 430 18.03 16.65 1.06
CA ARG A 430 17.22 16.54 2.27
C ARG A 430 18.00 15.74 3.32
N LEU A 431 18.07 16.28 4.53
CA LEU A 431 18.65 15.64 5.70
C LEU A 431 17.60 15.55 6.79
N GLY A 432 17.36 14.35 7.30
CA GLY A 432 16.40 14.08 8.36
C GLY A 432 17.05 13.35 9.53
N LEU A 433 16.80 13.81 10.75
CA LEU A 433 17.21 13.14 11.98
C LEU A 433 15.95 12.78 12.78
N THR A 434 15.74 11.49 12.97
CA THR A 434 14.61 10.95 13.76
C THR A 434 15.12 10.33 15.04
N ARG A 435 14.54 10.69 16.17
CA ARG A 435 14.70 10.02 17.46
C ARG A 435 13.43 9.25 17.79
N THR A 436 13.56 7.96 18.09
CA THR A 436 12.48 7.13 18.62
C THR A 436 12.66 6.93 20.13
N GLY A 437 11.55 6.82 20.88
CA GLY A 437 11.59 6.75 22.33
C GLY A 437 11.86 8.13 22.95
N LEU A 438 10.83 8.98 23.00
CA LEU A 438 10.91 10.29 23.63
C LEU A 438 10.56 10.21 25.12
N PHE A 439 11.52 10.59 25.98
CA PHE A 439 11.34 10.52 27.44
C PHE A 439 10.91 9.11 27.88
N SER A 440 9.76 8.98 28.54
CA SER A 440 9.18 7.70 28.96
C SER A 440 8.31 7.02 27.88
N TRP A 441 8.09 7.66 26.72
CA TRP A 441 7.22 7.18 25.66
C TRP A 441 8.02 6.43 24.59
N LYS A 442 8.11 5.11 24.75
CA LYS A 442 8.92 4.26 23.85
C LYS A 442 8.52 4.34 22.39
N ASP A 443 7.22 4.53 22.12
CA ASP A 443 6.65 4.53 20.76
C ASP A 443 6.51 5.93 20.16
N ALA A 444 6.86 6.97 20.91
CA ALA A 444 6.89 8.33 20.41
C ALA A 444 8.16 8.59 19.61
N SER A 445 8.07 9.42 18.58
CA SER A 445 9.23 9.85 17.80
C SER A 445 9.18 11.33 17.49
N MET A 446 10.36 11.91 17.25
CA MET A 446 10.54 13.28 16.78
C MET A 446 11.49 13.27 15.60
N THR A 447 11.13 14.01 14.56
CA THR A 447 11.93 14.14 13.34
C THR A 447 12.20 15.60 13.07
N ALA A 448 13.46 15.97 12.95
CA ALA A 448 13.91 17.22 12.39
C ALA A 448 14.37 16.98 10.95
N THR A 449 13.94 17.81 10.02
CA THR A 449 14.32 17.72 8.61
C THR A 449 14.76 19.11 8.14
N ILE A 450 15.86 19.16 7.40
CA ILE A 450 16.29 20.34 6.65
C ILE A 450 16.44 19.95 5.19
N TYR A 451 16.14 20.86 4.29
CA TYR A 451 16.15 20.62 2.85
C TYR A 451 16.35 21.92 2.08
N ASN A 452 16.89 21.85 0.88
CA ASN A 452 16.77 22.93 -0.08
C ASN A 452 15.56 22.71 -0.99
N LEU A 453 15.05 23.79 -1.51
CA LEU A 453 14.03 23.88 -2.53
C LEU A 453 14.71 24.47 -3.76
N ALA A 454 14.71 23.75 -4.85
CA ALA A 454 15.15 24.25 -6.15
C ALA A 454 14.03 23.90 -7.13
N VAL A 455 13.28 24.91 -7.53
CA VAL A 455 12.18 24.83 -8.48
C VAL A 455 12.40 25.97 -9.44
N GLU A 456 11.97 25.83 -10.67
CA GLU A 456 12.09 26.85 -11.69
C GLU A 456 11.83 28.26 -11.17
N GLY A 457 12.81 29.14 -11.36
CA GLY A 457 12.71 30.53 -10.90
C GLY A 457 12.56 30.71 -9.39
N MET A 458 12.75 29.65 -8.60
CA MET A 458 12.68 29.71 -7.14
C MET A 458 13.73 28.80 -6.51
N ASP A 459 14.67 29.40 -5.82
CA ASP A 459 15.63 28.69 -4.97
C ASP A 459 15.33 28.96 -3.50
N GLY A 460 15.73 28.05 -2.63
CA GLY A 460 15.52 28.29 -1.23
C GLY A 460 15.88 27.12 -0.33
N TYR A 461 15.60 27.27 0.92
CA TYR A 461 15.79 26.23 1.91
C TYR A 461 14.66 26.24 2.94
N GLY A 462 14.49 25.12 3.61
CA GLY A 462 13.48 24.98 4.63
C GLY A 462 13.87 24.00 5.72
N GLY A 463 13.13 24.10 6.81
CA GLY A 463 13.26 23.19 7.94
C GLY A 463 11.90 22.79 8.50
N ARG A 464 11.82 21.57 9.02
CA ARG A 464 10.61 21.04 9.64
C ARG A 464 10.95 20.23 10.87
N LEU A 465 10.26 20.51 11.95
CA LEU A 465 10.22 19.68 13.15
C LEU A 465 8.84 19.01 13.24
N SER A 466 8.80 17.72 13.45
CA SER A 466 7.56 16.98 13.65
C SER A 466 7.71 15.97 14.76
N ALA A 467 6.63 15.67 15.48
CA ALA A 467 6.61 14.61 16.46
C ALA A 467 5.42 13.67 16.22
N TYR A 468 5.62 12.39 16.46
CA TYR A 468 4.59 11.38 16.50
C TYR A 468 4.37 10.97 17.95
N LEU A 469 3.18 11.25 18.47
CA LEU A 469 2.83 11.06 19.88
C LEU A 469 1.65 10.10 19.99
N PRO A 470 1.89 8.79 20.19
CA PRO A 470 0.82 7.83 20.44
C PRO A 470 0.27 8.00 21.85
N LEU A 471 -1.03 8.16 21.98
CA LEU A 471 -1.77 8.33 23.22
C LEU A 471 -2.79 7.20 23.39
N MET A 472 -3.32 7.05 24.61
CA MET A 472 -4.40 6.10 24.93
C MET A 472 -4.13 4.68 24.40
N LYS A 473 -2.93 4.15 24.64
CA LYS A 473 -2.52 2.82 24.16
C LYS A 473 -2.69 2.67 22.64
N HIS A 474 -2.20 3.64 21.88
CA HIS A 474 -2.28 3.72 20.40
C HIS A 474 -3.69 3.88 19.81
N LYS A 475 -4.68 4.27 20.60
CA LYS A 475 -6.00 4.62 20.09
C LYS A 475 -6.08 6.03 19.52
N LEU A 476 -5.18 6.91 19.94
CA LEU A 476 -5.09 8.29 19.50
C LEU A 476 -3.64 8.61 19.14
N PHE A 477 -3.43 9.30 18.01
CA PHE A 477 -2.13 9.79 17.56
C PHE A 477 -2.23 11.30 17.37
N ILE A 478 -1.25 12.01 17.87
CA ILE A 478 -1.09 13.45 17.62
C ILE A 478 0.24 13.64 16.90
N LEU A 479 0.20 14.40 15.81
CA LEU A 479 1.37 14.76 15.00
C LEU A 479 1.48 16.29 14.93
N PRO A 480 2.06 16.95 15.94
CA PRO A 480 2.41 18.35 15.83
C PRO A 480 3.58 18.54 14.86
N MET A 481 3.54 19.61 14.10
CA MET A 481 4.58 19.99 13.13
C MET A 481 4.78 21.51 13.19
N ALA A 482 6.01 21.94 13.04
CA ALA A 482 6.39 23.32 12.80
C ALA A 482 7.44 23.36 11.71
N GLY A 483 7.41 24.34 10.85
CA GLY A 483 8.39 24.48 9.80
C GLY A 483 8.49 25.91 9.29
N PHE A 484 9.56 26.13 8.55
CA PHE A 484 9.82 27.38 7.85
C PHE A 484 10.34 27.08 6.45
N GLN A 485 10.16 28.02 5.54
CA GLN A 485 10.73 28.03 4.19
C GLN A 485 11.17 29.45 3.88
N MET A 486 12.30 29.57 3.22
CA MET A 486 12.82 30.81 2.66
C MET A 486 13.02 30.57 1.19
N LEU A 487 12.40 31.36 0.34
CA LEU A 487 12.40 31.21 -1.11
C LEU A 487 12.90 32.50 -1.74
N ASP A 488 13.84 32.38 -2.62
CA ASP A 488 14.33 33.45 -3.48
C ASP A 488 13.68 33.24 -4.86
N VAL A 489 12.95 34.23 -5.34
CA VAL A 489 12.20 34.15 -6.61
C VAL A 489 12.86 35.00 -7.68
N GLU A 490 13.33 34.37 -8.73
CA GLU A 490 13.85 35.02 -9.93
C GLU A 490 12.70 35.31 -10.94
N PRO A 491 12.76 36.35 -11.73
CA PRO A 491 13.78 37.40 -11.84
C PRO A 491 13.55 38.61 -10.91
N GLN A 492 12.65 38.50 -9.96
CA GLN A 492 12.23 39.64 -9.12
C GLN A 492 13.22 39.95 -7.98
N GLU A 493 14.22 39.10 -7.75
CA GLU A 493 15.16 39.18 -6.61
C GLU A 493 14.44 39.38 -5.26
N GLN A 494 13.25 38.78 -5.14
CA GLN A 494 12.44 38.87 -3.93
C GLN A 494 12.62 37.62 -3.09
N GLN A 495 12.91 37.83 -1.83
CA GLN A 495 12.95 36.76 -0.84
C GLN A 495 11.59 36.68 -0.14
N PHE A 496 11.08 35.44 -0.03
CA PHE A 496 9.82 35.15 0.64
C PHE A 496 10.03 34.23 1.81
N GLU A 497 9.43 34.58 2.92
CA GLU A 497 9.44 33.78 4.11
C GLU A 497 8.06 33.15 4.35
N LEU A 498 8.03 31.87 4.66
CA LEU A 498 6.86 31.12 5.07
C LEU A 498 7.15 30.36 6.34
N THR A 499 6.36 30.57 7.37
CA THR A 499 6.35 29.76 8.60
C THR A 499 5.01 29.08 8.74
N TYR A 500 5.01 27.83 9.19
CA TYR A 500 3.77 27.12 9.46
C TYR A 500 3.82 26.33 10.75
N LEU A 501 2.65 26.24 11.38
CA LEU A 501 2.36 25.36 12.50
C LEU A 501 1.22 24.44 12.09
N ALA A 502 1.39 23.14 12.28
CA ALA A 502 0.36 22.19 11.95
C ALA A 502 0.22 21.13 13.04
N MET A 503 -0.97 20.60 13.15
CA MET A 503 -1.26 19.48 14.03
C MET A 503 -2.23 18.52 13.31
N ARG A 504 -1.93 17.24 13.30
CA ARG A 504 -2.85 16.20 12.86
C ARG A 504 -3.21 15.31 14.03
N VAL A 505 -4.46 14.91 14.08
CA VAL A 505 -5.01 14.02 15.10
C VAL A 505 -5.73 12.88 14.42
N ASN A 506 -5.33 11.64 14.72
CA ASN A 506 -6.01 10.45 14.25
C ASN A 506 -6.39 9.62 15.48
N GLY A 507 -7.66 9.28 15.59
CA GLY A 507 -8.15 8.55 16.75
C GLY A 507 -9.11 7.43 16.38
N ARG A 508 -9.00 6.31 17.08
CA ARG A 508 -9.97 5.22 17.01
C ARG A 508 -10.89 5.33 18.22
N LEU A 509 -12.11 5.84 18.00
CA LEU A 509 -13.10 6.04 19.05
C LEU A 509 -13.70 4.71 19.52
N SER A 510 -13.90 3.78 18.57
CA SER A 510 -14.38 2.43 18.81
C SER A 510 -13.83 1.47 17.74
N PRO A 511 -14.09 0.16 17.75
CA PRO A 511 -13.70 -0.74 16.66
C PRO A 511 -14.16 -0.27 15.29
N ASN A 512 -15.31 0.38 15.22
CA ASN A 512 -15.96 0.80 14.00
C ASN A 512 -15.79 2.29 13.67
N TRP A 513 -15.49 3.14 14.66
CA TRP A 513 -15.42 4.58 14.48
C TRP A 513 -14.00 5.12 14.59
N SER A 514 -13.60 5.95 13.65
CA SER A 514 -12.36 6.70 13.68
C SER A 514 -12.59 8.18 13.42
N LEU A 515 -11.82 9.01 14.13
CA LEU A 515 -11.77 10.45 14.01
C LEU A 515 -10.48 10.87 13.30
N LEU A 516 -10.60 11.84 12.41
CA LEU A 516 -9.49 12.53 11.75
C LEU A 516 -9.62 14.02 12.08
N GLY A 517 -8.51 14.66 12.44
CA GLY A 517 -8.46 16.10 12.66
C GLY A 517 -7.16 16.66 12.12
N GLY A 518 -7.20 17.88 11.60
CA GLY A 518 -6.05 18.60 11.10
C GLY A 518 -6.23 20.09 11.34
N PHE A 519 -5.15 20.73 11.72
CA PHE A 519 -5.05 22.18 11.81
C PHE A 519 -3.72 22.59 11.20
N THR A 520 -3.72 23.61 10.36
CA THR A 520 -2.52 24.22 9.82
C THR A 520 -2.72 25.73 9.82
N TYR A 521 -1.77 26.43 10.38
CA TYR A 521 -1.65 27.87 10.29
C TYR A 521 -0.36 28.18 9.54
N SER A 522 -0.46 28.94 8.46
CA SER A 522 0.65 29.38 7.62
C SER A 522 0.71 30.89 7.61
N TYR A 523 1.88 31.42 7.86
CA TYR A 523 2.12 32.86 7.90
C TYR A 523 3.42 33.18 7.15
N GLY A 524 3.41 34.21 6.33
CA GLY A 524 4.55 34.69 5.57
C GLY A 524 4.17 35.79 4.59
N ASP A 525 5.10 36.15 3.72
CA ASP A 525 4.94 37.31 2.81
C ASP A 525 3.78 37.14 1.81
N TRP A 526 3.43 35.91 1.46
CA TRP A 526 2.36 35.61 0.50
C TRP A 526 1.18 34.84 1.09
N VAL A 527 1.26 34.46 2.34
CA VAL A 527 0.25 33.57 2.92
C VAL A 527 -0.01 33.93 4.37
N ASP A 528 -1.23 34.34 4.67
CA ASP A 528 -1.78 34.27 6.01
C ASP A 528 -3.04 33.41 5.96
N SER A 529 -2.89 32.12 6.21
CA SER A 529 -3.98 31.18 6.05
C SER A 529 -4.12 30.21 7.22
N THR A 530 -5.36 29.87 7.50
CA THR A 530 -5.74 28.82 8.45
C THR A 530 -6.49 27.72 7.73
N LEU A 531 -6.06 26.49 7.90
CA LEU A 531 -6.73 25.29 7.39
C LEU A 531 -7.17 24.42 8.56
N LEU A 532 -8.46 24.08 8.60
CA LEU A 532 -9.03 23.15 9.56
C LEU A 532 -9.66 21.97 8.83
N ASP A 533 -9.25 20.76 9.18
CA ASP A 533 -9.80 19.50 8.70
C ASP A 533 -10.45 18.73 9.84
N LEU A 534 -11.69 18.29 9.65
CA LEU A 534 -12.38 17.40 10.58
C LEU A 534 -13.04 16.27 9.81
N GLY A 535 -12.81 15.04 10.23
CA GLY A 535 -13.37 13.87 9.56
C GLY A 535 -13.80 12.79 10.54
N LEU A 536 -14.87 12.11 10.20
CA LEU A 536 -15.40 10.96 10.91
C LEU A 536 -15.59 9.81 9.92
N ARG A 537 -15.13 8.62 10.29
CA ARG A 537 -15.25 7.42 9.47
C ARG A 537 -15.87 6.29 10.27
N TYR A 538 -16.85 5.64 9.67
CA TYR A 538 -17.47 4.41 10.18
C TYR A 538 -17.07 3.23 9.31
N ARG A 539 -16.66 2.12 9.93
CA ARG A 539 -16.33 0.84 9.28
C ARG A 539 -17.29 -0.24 9.79
N TRP A 540 -17.79 -1.05 8.89
CA TRP A 540 -18.61 -2.23 9.22
C TRP A 540 -17.91 -3.52 8.84
#